data_63dd5d80eee877b53c3a7c448482dbda
#
_entry.id   63dd5d80eee877b53c3a7c448482dbda
#
_cell.length_a   1.000
_cell.length_b   1.000
_cell.length_c   1.000
_cell.angle_alpha   90.00
_cell.angle_beta   90.00
_cell.angle_gamma   90.00
#
_symmetry.space_group_name_H-M   'P 1'
#
loop_
_entity.id
_entity.type
_entity.pdbx_description
1 polymer ?
#
loop_
_entity_poly.entity_id
_entity_poly.type
_entity_poly.pdbx_seq_one_letter_code
_entity_poly.pdbx_strand_id
1 'polypeptide(L)'
;MFATDRFRLRQSVGIVHQNNVVEFFCANTRQLIRIKTAFPDIVALLQLFDGENSIDDVVKSRNDVNKDQLMQLVGFLNANNILIRQDASYPGRIFADSYRLINLLEDYFSSTRDVICALEKLKRSNVMIVGLGAVGSLIATYLARSGVENFVFVDDDNVDSSNLHRQCYFENQIGIKKADALAANLKDINPNIKILPIRKNLTEDFFIQETLPGLSLIVNCADEPSVDVTSRIVARYAMQHEIPHIVGGGYNLHLTLIGQSIIPFETACLECFNSALKNLNNAELKGVRRLHRENRKLGSFSPLSGMASALASLDAFKILIGRNDLLQ
;
A
#
# COMPACT_ATOMS: atom_id res chain seq x y z
N MET A 1 21.75 -5.82 18.89
CA MET A 1 21.36 -4.71 19.79
C MET A 1 22.58 -4.33 20.62
N PHE A 2 22.93 -3.04 20.64
CA PHE A 2 24.09 -2.51 21.35
C PHE A 2 23.61 -1.64 22.52
N ALA A 3 24.42 -1.49 23.53
CA ALA A 3 24.12 -0.67 24.71
C ALA A 3 23.92 0.83 24.39
N THR A 4 24.46 1.28 23.26
CA THR A 4 24.32 2.63 22.72
C THR A 4 23.06 2.82 21.86
N ASP A 5 22.32 1.75 21.57
CA ASP A 5 21.07 1.86 20.80
C ASP A 5 20.02 2.65 21.60
N ARG A 6 19.24 3.45 20.86
CA ARG A 6 18.13 4.24 21.40
C ARG A 6 16.82 3.65 20.93
N PHE A 7 15.85 3.65 21.79
CA PHE A 7 14.52 3.14 21.51
C PHE A 7 13.46 4.13 21.98
N ARG A 8 12.31 4.11 21.33
CA ARG A 8 11.13 4.78 21.84
C ARG A 8 9.88 3.93 21.71
N LEU A 9 8.90 4.23 22.55
CA LEU A 9 7.57 3.65 22.43
C LEU A 9 6.92 4.09 21.12
N ARG A 10 6.26 3.14 20.45
CA ARG A 10 5.48 3.46 19.22
C ARG A 10 4.22 4.21 19.60
N GLN A 11 3.84 5.17 18.76
CA GLN A 11 2.63 5.97 18.97
C GLN A 11 1.33 5.15 18.87
N SER A 12 1.37 4.00 18.21
CA SER A 12 0.24 3.08 18.07
C SER A 12 0.00 2.18 19.29
N VAL A 13 0.87 2.24 20.31
CA VAL A 13 0.83 1.33 21.47
C VAL A 13 0.22 2.02 22.68
N GLY A 14 -0.91 1.49 23.15
CA GLY A 14 -1.48 1.81 24.45
C GLY A 14 -0.88 0.92 25.54
N ILE A 15 -0.63 1.49 26.74
CA ILE A 15 -0.03 0.78 27.87
C ILE A 15 -0.95 0.91 29.08
N VAL A 16 -1.24 -0.24 29.71
CA VAL A 16 -1.99 -0.32 30.96
C VAL A 16 -1.18 -1.15 31.96
N HIS A 17 -1.03 -0.66 33.18
CA HIS A 17 -0.39 -1.38 34.27
C HIS A 17 -1.39 -1.62 35.41
N GLN A 18 -1.59 -2.89 35.76
CA GLN A 18 -2.47 -3.31 36.86
C GLN A 18 -1.96 -4.60 37.50
N ASN A 19 -1.89 -4.63 38.82
CA ASN A 19 -1.58 -5.86 39.60
C ASN A 19 -0.33 -6.62 39.11
N ASN A 20 0.80 -5.97 38.97
CA ASN A 20 2.05 -6.54 38.46
C ASN A 20 1.98 -7.09 37.02
N VAL A 21 0.99 -6.70 36.24
CA VAL A 21 0.86 -6.99 34.80
C VAL A 21 0.88 -5.70 34.03
N VAL A 22 1.74 -5.63 33.01
CA VAL A 22 1.72 -4.59 32.01
C VAL A 22 1.08 -5.16 30.75
N GLU A 23 0.07 -4.49 30.26
CA GLU A 23 -0.59 -4.81 29.01
C GLU A 23 -0.20 -3.76 27.96
N PHE A 24 0.22 -4.25 26.79
CA PHE A 24 0.51 -3.42 25.62
C PHE A 24 -0.54 -3.76 24.55
N PHE A 25 -1.28 -2.76 24.14
CA PHE A 25 -2.26 -2.86 23.07
C PHE A 25 -1.77 -2.14 21.82
N CYS A 26 -1.45 -2.89 20.77
CA CYS A 26 -1.05 -2.36 19.47
C CYS A 26 -2.33 -1.99 18.67
N ALA A 27 -2.64 -0.71 18.56
CA ALA A 27 -3.93 -0.24 18.03
C ALA A 27 -4.18 -0.67 16.57
N ASN A 28 -3.16 -0.65 15.70
CA ASN A 28 -3.31 -0.96 14.28
C ASN A 28 -3.41 -2.46 13.98
N THR A 29 -2.74 -3.30 14.78
CA THR A 29 -2.76 -4.78 14.62
C THR A 29 -3.75 -5.47 15.52
N ARG A 30 -4.31 -4.75 16.50
CA ARG A 30 -5.16 -5.27 17.57
C ARG A 30 -4.49 -6.36 18.42
N GLN A 31 -3.17 -6.43 18.40
CA GLN A 31 -2.39 -7.35 19.20
C GLN A 31 -2.36 -6.89 20.66
N LEU A 32 -2.62 -7.81 21.59
CA LEU A 32 -2.51 -7.60 23.02
C LEU A 32 -1.37 -8.45 23.58
N ILE A 33 -0.40 -7.80 24.20
CA ILE A 33 0.76 -8.45 24.82
C ILE A 33 0.72 -8.16 26.32
N ARG A 34 0.89 -9.19 27.13
CA ARG A 34 0.89 -9.10 28.59
C ARG A 34 2.21 -9.58 29.15
N ILE A 35 2.81 -8.77 30.03
CA ILE A 35 4.03 -9.12 30.73
C ILE A 35 3.77 -9.06 32.22
N LYS A 36 4.09 -10.13 32.95
CA LYS A 36 4.17 -10.08 34.39
C LYS A 36 5.51 -9.48 34.79
N THR A 37 5.48 -8.50 35.65
CA THR A 37 6.67 -7.84 36.17
C THR A 37 6.58 -7.69 37.68
N ALA A 38 7.67 -7.99 38.37
CA ALA A 38 7.84 -7.64 39.77
C ALA A 38 8.46 -6.22 39.95
N PHE A 39 8.75 -5.55 38.85
CA PHE A 39 9.35 -4.22 38.86
C PHE A 39 8.29 -3.19 39.25
N PRO A 40 8.42 -2.52 40.42
CA PRO A 40 7.33 -1.72 40.98
C PRO A 40 7.01 -0.50 40.14
N ASP A 41 7.97 0.02 39.37
CA ASP A 41 7.84 1.25 38.60
C ASP A 41 8.15 1.03 37.10
N ILE A 42 7.57 -0.01 36.55
CA ILE A 42 7.77 -0.38 35.12
C ILE A 42 7.29 0.73 34.18
N VAL A 43 6.26 1.48 34.54
CA VAL A 43 5.74 2.56 33.69
C VAL A 43 6.74 3.69 33.57
N ALA A 44 7.35 4.11 34.71
CA ALA A 44 8.40 5.12 34.69
C ALA A 44 9.66 4.64 33.93
N LEU A 45 9.99 3.33 34.00
CA LEU A 45 11.06 2.76 33.19
C LEU A 45 10.72 2.85 31.68
N LEU A 46 9.50 2.51 31.30
CA LEU A 46 9.07 2.56 29.89
C LEU A 46 9.04 4.00 29.33
N GLN A 47 8.77 5.00 30.16
CA GLN A 47 8.81 6.42 29.78
C GLN A 47 10.21 6.93 29.43
N LEU A 48 11.27 6.25 29.90
CA LEU A 48 12.66 6.57 29.54
C LEU A 48 13.01 6.17 28.10
N PHE A 49 12.18 5.34 27.46
CA PHE A 49 12.30 5.03 26.03
C PHE A 49 11.60 6.12 25.22
N ASP A 50 12.22 7.27 25.14
CA ASP A 50 11.77 8.48 24.44
C ASP A 50 12.43 8.70 23.07
N GLY A 51 13.46 7.86 22.74
CA GLY A 51 14.29 7.98 21.54
C GLY A 51 15.55 8.82 21.73
N GLU A 52 15.70 9.53 22.87
CA GLU A 52 16.87 10.33 23.19
C GLU A 52 17.84 9.56 24.10
N ASN A 53 17.31 8.79 25.04
CA ASN A 53 18.09 7.99 25.96
C ASN A 53 18.58 6.68 25.29
N SER A 54 19.89 6.40 25.40
CA SER A 54 20.43 5.07 25.08
C SER A 54 20.12 4.06 26.19
N ILE A 55 20.28 2.76 25.93
CA ILE A 55 20.15 1.73 26.97
C ILE A 55 21.12 2.02 28.13
N ASP A 56 22.36 2.44 27.84
CA ASP A 56 23.33 2.79 28.86
C ASP A 56 22.90 4.01 29.70
N ASP A 57 22.25 5.01 29.08
CA ASP A 57 21.75 6.17 29.82
C ASP A 57 20.60 5.78 30.76
N VAL A 58 19.71 4.88 30.31
CA VAL A 58 18.63 4.34 31.15
C VAL A 58 19.21 3.57 32.34
N VAL A 59 20.21 2.71 32.14
CA VAL A 59 20.89 1.97 33.22
C VAL A 59 21.56 2.91 34.20
N LYS A 60 22.23 3.96 33.73
CA LYS A 60 22.86 4.97 34.61
C LYS A 60 21.86 5.80 35.40
N SER A 61 20.70 6.07 34.85
CA SER A 61 19.65 6.86 35.53
C SER A 61 18.88 6.05 36.58
N ARG A 62 18.99 4.73 36.57
CA ARG A 62 18.22 3.79 37.40
C ARG A 62 19.15 2.78 38.08
N ASN A 63 19.50 3.01 39.35
CA ASN A 63 20.36 2.10 40.12
C ASN A 63 19.73 0.73 40.42
N ASP A 64 18.42 0.58 40.21
CA ASP A 64 17.61 -0.61 40.46
C ASP A 64 17.42 -1.48 39.21
N VAL A 65 18.03 -1.11 38.07
CA VAL A 65 17.87 -1.82 36.78
C VAL A 65 19.15 -2.59 36.44
N ASN A 66 19.00 -3.91 36.27
CA ASN A 66 20.07 -4.73 35.74
C ASN A 66 20.16 -4.60 34.21
N LYS A 67 21.37 -4.32 33.69
CA LYS A 67 21.62 -4.08 32.26
C LYS A 67 21.17 -5.25 31.38
N ASP A 68 21.50 -6.49 31.75
CA ASP A 68 21.20 -7.67 30.92
C ASP A 68 19.68 -7.92 30.88
N GLN A 69 19.00 -7.75 32.00
CA GLN A 69 17.54 -7.86 32.07
C GLN A 69 16.87 -6.76 31.25
N LEU A 70 17.39 -5.52 31.29
CA LEU A 70 16.89 -4.42 30.45
C LEU A 70 17.08 -4.72 28.98
N MET A 71 18.25 -5.21 28.56
CA MET A 71 18.49 -5.60 27.16
C MET A 71 17.54 -6.70 26.68
N GLN A 72 17.25 -7.69 27.53
CA GLN A 72 16.27 -8.73 27.23
C GLN A 72 14.86 -8.15 27.06
N LEU A 73 14.45 -7.27 27.99
CA LEU A 73 13.15 -6.59 27.92
C LEU A 73 13.04 -5.77 26.62
N VAL A 74 14.02 -4.92 26.33
CA VAL A 74 14.04 -4.09 25.11
C VAL A 74 14.01 -4.97 23.86
N GLY A 75 14.79 -6.06 23.83
CA GLY A 75 14.76 -7.03 22.72
C GLY A 75 13.38 -7.61 22.50
N PHE A 76 12.72 -8.04 23.59
CA PHE A 76 11.36 -8.56 23.54
C PHE A 76 10.36 -7.50 23.06
N LEU A 77 10.39 -6.29 23.61
CA LEU A 77 9.49 -5.20 23.26
C LEU A 77 9.66 -4.76 21.80
N ASN A 78 10.90 -4.70 21.30
CA ASN A 78 11.18 -4.38 19.90
C ASN A 78 10.72 -5.49 18.94
N ALA A 79 10.97 -6.76 19.28
CA ALA A 79 10.53 -7.90 18.48
C ALA A 79 8.98 -8.01 18.38
N ASN A 80 8.29 -7.49 19.37
CA ASN A 80 6.82 -7.47 19.42
C ASN A 80 6.20 -6.13 19.00
N ASN A 81 6.95 -5.28 18.29
CA ASN A 81 6.49 -4.00 17.77
C ASN A 81 5.93 -3.03 18.85
N ILE A 82 6.43 -3.10 20.08
CA ILE A 82 6.11 -2.14 21.17
C ILE A 82 7.08 -0.97 21.13
N LEU A 83 8.36 -1.26 20.97
CA LEU A 83 9.41 -0.26 20.78
C LEU A 83 9.82 -0.19 19.30
N ILE A 84 10.33 0.96 18.90
CA ILE A 84 11.05 1.15 17.64
C ILE A 84 12.46 1.64 17.93
N ARG A 85 13.45 1.10 17.22
CA ARG A 85 14.82 1.58 17.31
C ARG A 85 14.97 2.94 16.64
N GLN A 86 15.44 3.94 17.40
CA GLN A 86 15.67 5.29 16.94
C GLN A 86 17.11 5.44 16.42
N ASP A 87 17.40 4.89 15.23
CA ASP A 87 18.73 4.90 14.61
C ASP A 87 18.91 5.99 13.54
N ALA A 88 17.85 6.75 13.26
CA ALA A 88 17.86 7.92 12.40
C ALA A 88 16.81 8.94 12.87
N SER A 89 17.06 10.22 12.63
CA SER A 89 16.08 11.27 12.87
C SER A 89 15.27 11.52 11.61
N TYR A 90 13.94 11.66 11.74
CA TYR A 90 13.11 12.07 10.62
C TYR A 90 13.43 13.51 10.23
N PRO A 91 13.60 13.80 8.92
CA PRO A 91 13.77 15.18 8.46
C PRO A 91 12.54 16.01 8.87
N GLY A 92 12.76 17.16 9.53
CA GLY A 92 11.71 17.92 10.20
C GLY A 92 10.51 18.29 9.33
N ARG A 93 10.74 18.64 8.05
CA ARG A 93 9.66 18.92 7.11
C ARG A 93 8.84 17.68 6.75
N ILE A 94 9.50 16.54 6.49
CA ILE A 94 8.83 15.27 6.18
C ILE A 94 7.99 14.82 7.38
N PHE A 95 8.51 14.96 8.59
CA PHE A 95 7.78 14.62 9.80
C PHE A 95 6.54 15.50 9.97
N ALA A 96 6.66 16.82 9.79
CA ALA A 96 5.53 17.75 9.93
C ALA A 96 4.40 17.45 8.95
N ASP A 97 4.74 17.15 7.69
CA ASP A 97 3.76 16.97 6.61
C ASP A 97 3.13 15.56 6.61
N SER A 98 3.81 14.54 7.17
CA SER A 98 3.45 13.13 7.00
C SER A 98 3.49 12.30 8.29
N TYR A 99 3.44 12.92 9.47
CA TYR A 99 3.61 12.20 10.74
C TYR A 99 2.65 11.02 10.93
N ARG A 100 1.42 11.10 10.42
CA ARG A 100 0.46 9.98 10.51
C ARG A 100 0.85 8.79 9.63
N LEU A 101 1.39 9.05 8.44
CA LEU A 101 1.92 8.02 7.56
C LEU A 101 3.19 7.40 8.19
N ILE A 102 4.06 8.22 8.77
CA ILE A 102 5.25 7.75 9.49
C ILE A 102 4.86 6.82 10.64
N ASN A 103 3.90 7.23 11.47
CA ASN A 103 3.41 6.39 12.58
C ASN A 103 2.81 5.06 12.09
N LEU A 104 2.14 5.04 10.93
CA LEU A 104 1.67 3.80 10.31
C LEU A 104 2.84 2.94 9.82
N LEU A 105 3.83 3.54 9.15
CA LEU A 105 5.01 2.82 8.67
C LEU A 105 5.84 2.23 9.81
N GLU A 106 5.87 2.88 10.96
CA GLU A 106 6.53 2.33 12.14
C GLU A 106 5.95 0.97 12.58
N ASP A 107 4.67 0.69 12.30
CA ASP A 107 4.09 -0.63 12.60
C ASP A 107 4.56 -1.73 11.63
N TYR A 108 5.15 -1.35 10.49
CA TYR A 108 5.69 -2.28 9.50
C TYR A 108 7.21 -2.50 9.63
N PHE A 109 7.93 -1.61 10.31
CA PHE A 109 9.40 -1.62 10.38
C PHE A 109 9.90 -1.56 11.82
N SER A 110 11.11 -2.10 12.04
CA SER A 110 11.72 -2.19 13.38
C SER A 110 12.63 -1.01 13.73
N SER A 111 12.94 -0.13 12.75
CA SER A 111 13.80 1.02 12.96
C SER A 111 13.32 2.27 12.21
N THR A 112 13.68 3.45 12.70
CA THR A 112 13.35 4.71 12.04
C THR A 112 14.07 4.89 10.70
N ARG A 113 15.25 4.28 10.54
CA ARG A 113 15.98 4.25 9.27
C ARG A 113 15.21 3.48 8.21
N ASP A 114 14.64 2.32 8.57
CA ASP A 114 13.85 1.51 7.63
C ASP A 114 12.58 2.25 7.18
N VAL A 115 11.96 3.00 8.08
CA VAL A 115 10.82 3.88 7.75
C VAL A 115 11.22 4.96 6.76
N ILE A 116 12.38 5.63 6.97
CA ILE A 116 12.90 6.63 6.03
C ILE A 116 13.17 5.99 4.66
N CYS A 117 13.79 4.81 4.64
CA CYS A 117 14.02 4.07 3.39
C CYS A 117 12.71 3.73 2.67
N ALA A 118 11.65 3.36 3.40
CA ALA A 118 10.33 3.08 2.82
C ALA A 118 9.70 4.34 2.21
N LEU A 119 9.77 5.49 2.89
CA LEU A 119 9.30 6.77 2.34
C LEU A 119 10.06 7.16 1.06
N GLU A 120 11.38 6.96 1.03
CA GLU A 120 12.17 7.23 -0.16
C GLU A 120 11.85 6.27 -1.32
N LYS A 121 11.57 4.99 -1.03
CA LYS A 121 11.09 4.03 -2.03
C LYS A 121 9.77 4.48 -2.64
N LEU A 122 8.79 4.86 -1.83
CA LEU A 122 7.50 5.39 -2.31
C LEU A 122 7.72 6.57 -3.24
N LYS A 123 8.54 7.54 -2.81
CA LYS A 123 8.83 8.76 -3.57
C LYS A 123 9.50 8.49 -4.93
N ARG A 124 10.41 7.52 -4.99
CA ARG A 124 11.17 7.16 -6.20
C ARG A 124 10.45 6.16 -7.10
N SER A 125 9.41 5.51 -6.60
CA SER A 125 8.67 4.49 -7.35
C SER A 125 7.98 5.07 -8.57
N ASN A 126 8.09 4.39 -9.71
CA ASN A 126 7.34 4.69 -10.92
C ASN A 126 6.14 3.73 -11.00
N VAL A 127 4.94 4.24 -10.85
CA VAL A 127 3.70 3.44 -10.88
C VAL A 127 2.96 3.68 -12.17
N MET A 128 2.78 2.62 -12.95
CA MET A 128 1.95 2.66 -14.16
C MET A 128 0.52 2.25 -13.81
N ILE A 129 -0.45 3.08 -14.22
CA ILE A 129 -1.88 2.78 -14.08
C ILE A 129 -2.49 2.76 -15.47
N VAL A 130 -3.03 1.61 -15.84
CA VAL A 130 -3.71 1.35 -17.11
C VAL A 130 -5.22 1.37 -16.87
N GLY A 131 -5.91 2.30 -17.54
CA GLY A 131 -7.33 2.58 -17.31
C GLY A 131 -7.55 3.53 -16.12
N LEU A 132 -7.98 4.75 -16.39
CA LEU A 132 -8.21 5.80 -15.41
C LEU A 132 -9.70 6.01 -15.12
N GLY A 133 -10.45 4.92 -15.16
CA GLY A 133 -11.86 4.89 -14.78
C GLY A 133 -12.08 5.01 -13.27
N ALA A 134 -13.17 4.44 -12.77
CA ALA A 134 -13.59 4.56 -11.37
C ALA A 134 -12.57 3.99 -10.37
N VAL A 135 -11.89 2.89 -10.73
CA VAL A 135 -10.89 2.26 -9.86
C VAL A 135 -9.52 2.91 -10.04
N GLY A 136 -9.03 3.04 -11.29
CA GLY A 136 -7.69 3.55 -11.53
C GLY A 136 -7.48 4.99 -11.10
N SER A 137 -8.47 5.88 -11.28
CA SER A 137 -8.36 7.27 -10.83
C SER A 137 -8.27 7.39 -9.30
N LEU A 138 -9.00 6.53 -8.57
CA LEU A 138 -8.93 6.48 -7.12
C LEU A 138 -7.61 5.87 -6.62
N ILE A 139 -7.12 4.79 -7.25
CA ILE A 139 -5.81 4.20 -6.90
C ILE A 139 -4.70 5.24 -7.08
N ALA A 140 -4.68 5.95 -8.22
CA ALA A 140 -3.71 7.03 -8.45
C ALA A 140 -3.76 8.08 -7.33
N THR A 141 -4.97 8.50 -6.95
CA THR A 141 -5.18 9.48 -5.89
C THR A 141 -4.70 8.98 -4.53
N TYR A 142 -4.99 7.73 -4.16
CA TYR A 142 -4.57 7.15 -2.89
C TYR A 142 -3.06 6.99 -2.82
N LEU A 143 -2.41 6.52 -3.88
CA LEU A 143 -0.96 6.38 -3.93
C LEU A 143 -0.23 7.73 -3.92
N ALA A 144 -0.75 8.73 -4.63
CA ALA A 144 -0.24 10.09 -4.58
C ALA A 144 -0.28 10.68 -3.16
N ARG A 145 -1.41 10.50 -2.45
CA ARG A 145 -1.56 10.90 -1.03
C ARG A 145 -0.67 10.10 -0.08
N SER A 146 -0.24 8.91 -0.49
CA SER A 146 0.67 8.06 0.28
C SER A 146 2.16 8.32 -0.03
N GLY A 147 2.48 9.30 -0.88
CA GLY A 147 3.86 9.73 -1.13
C GLY A 147 4.49 9.24 -2.43
N VAL A 148 3.74 8.58 -3.31
CA VAL A 148 4.22 8.26 -4.67
C VAL A 148 4.25 9.53 -5.51
N GLU A 149 5.40 9.80 -6.14
CA GLU A 149 5.61 11.03 -6.92
C GLU A 149 5.75 10.80 -8.44
N ASN A 150 5.87 9.55 -8.91
CA ASN A 150 6.05 9.31 -10.34
C ASN A 150 5.02 8.32 -10.86
N PHE A 151 4.29 8.75 -11.90
CA PHE A 151 3.22 7.96 -12.51
C PHE A 151 3.36 7.88 -14.03
N VAL A 152 2.92 6.76 -14.59
CA VAL A 152 2.62 6.59 -16.01
C VAL A 152 1.13 6.31 -16.13
N PHE A 153 0.40 7.17 -16.82
CA PHE A 153 -1.04 7.04 -17.03
C PHE A 153 -1.34 6.59 -18.45
N VAL A 154 -2.12 5.52 -18.59
CA VAL A 154 -2.53 4.97 -19.88
C VAL A 154 -4.05 4.96 -19.98
N ASP A 155 -4.61 5.86 -20.75
CA ASP A 155 -6.05 5.96 -21.00
C ASP A 155 -6.28 6.89 -22.20
N ASP A 156 -7.14 6.51 -23.15
CA ASP A 156 -7.46 7.35 -24.31
C ASP A 156 -8.80 8.05 -24.21
N ASP A 157 -9.57 7.81 -23.17
CA ASP A 157 -10.87 8.42 -22.97
C ASP A 157 -10.79 9.91 -22.60
N ASN A 158 -11.89 10.60 -22.87
CA ASN A 158 -12.15 11.91 -22.29
C ASN A 158 -13.03 11.76 -21.02
N VAL A 159 -12.98 12.76 -20.16
CA VAL A 159 -13.92 12.87 -19.05
C VAL A 159 -15.31 13.14 -19.60
N ASP A 160 -16.28 12.35 -19.16
CA ASP A 160 -17.69 12.47 -19.54
C ASP A 160 -18.54 12.74 -18.31
N SER A 161 -19.68 13.44 -18.49
CA SER A 161 -20.60 13.75 -17.39
C SER A 161 -21.07 12.51 -16.63
N SER A 162 -21.27 11.38 -17.35
CA SER A 162 -21.62 10.09 -16.77
C SER A 162 -20.51 9.46 -15.91
N ASN A 163 -19.31 10.02 -15.90
CA ASN A 163 -18.19 9.57 -15.07
C ASN A 163 -18.22 10.17 -13.66
N LEU A 164 -18.75 11.39 -13.51
CA LEU A 164 -18.59 12.20 -12.31
C LEU A 164 -19.16 11.56 -11.03
N HIS A 165 -20.17 10.72 -11.16
CA HIS A 165 -20.78 10.07 -10.00
C HIS A 165 -19.90 9.00 -9.34
N ARG A 166 -18.77 8.59 -9.97
CA ARG A 166 -17.90 7.51 -9.43
C ARG A 166 -16.41 7.65 -9.69
N GLN A 167 -15.98 8.58 -10.55
CA GLN A 167 -14.57 8.81 -10.90
C GLN A 167 -14.04 10.09 -10.27
N CYS A 168 -12.72 10.25 -10.15
CA CYS A 168 -12.07 11.41 -9.54
C CYS A 168 -11.93 12.58 -10.51
N TYR A 169 -13.03 12.98 -11.15
CA TYR A 169 -13.07 14.12 -12.06
C TYR A 169 -14.13 15.13 -11.66
N PHE A 170 -14.03 16.33 -12.20
CA PHE A 170 -14.90 17.46 -11.91
C PHE A 170 -15.61 17.96 -13.15
N GLU A 171 -16.72 18.68 -12.97
CA GLU A 171 -17.56 19.18 -14.06
C GLU A 171 -16.80 20.03 -15.08
N ASN A 172 -15.90 20.90 -14.61
CA ASN A 172 -15.05 21.73 -15.45
C ASN A 172 -13.99 20.95 -16.25
N GLN A 173 -13.87 19.65 -16.05
CA GLN A 173 -12.94 18.77 -16.77
C GLN A 173 -13.62 17.94 -17.88
N ILE A 174 -14.95 18.07 -18.05
CA ILE A 174 -15.67 17.36 -19.11
C ILE A 174 -15.07 17.70 -20.47
N GLY A 175 -14.78 16.67 -21.28
CA GLY A 175 -14.15 16.78 -22.59
C GLY A 175 -12.62 16.76 -22.58
N ILE A 176 -11.98 16.91 -21.42
CA ILE A 176 -10.52 16.80 -21.27
C ILE A 176 -10.11 15.30 -21.24
N LYS A 177 -8.96 14.95 -21.80
CA LYS A 177 -8.40 13.59 -21.68
C LYS A 177 -8.28 13.20 -20.20
N LYS A 178 -8.73 12.00 -19.82
CA LYS A 178 -8.68 11.52 -18.42
C LYS A 178 -7.28 11.57 -17.85
N ALA A 179 -6.26 11.17 -18.64
CA ALA A 179 -4.87 11.21 -18.21
C ALA A 179 -4.40 12.63 -17.86
N ASP A 180 -4.83 13.64 -18.60
CA ASP A 180 -4.46 15.04 -18.33
C ASP A 180 -5.25 15.63 -17.16
N ALA A 181 -6.55 15.37 -17.09
CA ALA A 181 -7.39 15.82 -16.01
C ALA A 181 -6.93 15.26 -14.65
N LEU A 182 -6.65 13.96 -14.60
CA LEU A 182 -6.14 13.34 -13.38
C LEU A 182 -4.73 13.85 -13.03
N ALA A 183 -3.87 14.07 -14.03
CA ALA A 183 -2.55 14.65 -13.80
C ALA A 183 -2.62 16.03 -13.15
N ALA A 184 -3.56 16.87 -13.56
CA ALA A 184 -3.80 18.18 -12.94
C ALA A 184 -4.27 18.00 -11.49
N ASN A 185 -5.25 17.13 -11.24
CA ASN A 185 -5.78 16.87 -9.90
C ASN A 185 -4.72 16.35 -8.92
N LEU A 186 -3.80 15.48 -9.38
CA LEU A 186 -2.74 14.98 -8.52
C LEU A 186 -1.68 16.05 -8.20
N LYS A 187 -1.42 16.99 -9.09
CA LYS A 187 -0.50 18.12 -8.82
C LYS A 187 -1.05 19.07 -7.76
N ASP A 188 -2.36 19.17 -7.63
CA ASP A 188 -3.00 19.93 -6.54
C ASP A 188 -2.79 19.24 -5.18
N ILE A 189 -2.60 17.91 -5.16
CA ILE A 189 -2.25 17.16 -3.95
C ILE A 189 -0.76 17.37 -3.60
N ASN A 190 0.12 17.20 -4.59
CA ASN A 190 1.57 17.39 -4.44
C ASN A 190 2.17 17.92 -5.74
N PRO A 191 2.66 19.18 -5.76
CA PRO A 191 3.20 19.81 -6.97
C PRO A 191 4.47 19.12 -7.51
N ASN A 192 5.14 18.29 -6.71
CA ASN A 192 6.32 17.54 -7.13
C ASN A 192 5.99 16.28 -7.96
N ILE A 193 4.72 15.91 -8.06
CA ILE A 193 4.30 14.71 -8.82
C ILE A 193 4.65 14.88 -10.31
N LYS A 194 5.34 13.88 -10.84
CA LYS A 194 5.70 13.75 -12.25
C LYS A 194 4.82 12.69 -12.89
N ILE A 195 4.19 13.04 -14.00
CA ILE A 195 3.27 12.15 -14.71
C ILE A 195 3.63 12.11 -16.18
N LEU A 196 3.78 10.90 -16.71
CA LEU A 196 3.85 10.63 -18.14
C LEU A 196 2.44 10.20 -18.61
N PRO A 197 1.66 11.09 -19.25
CA PRO A 197 0.36 10.74 -19.79
C PRO A 197 0.51 10.09 -21.16
N ILE A 198 0.04 8.87 -21.32
CA ILE A 198 -0.03 8.14 -22.60
C ILE A 198 -1.51 8.03 -22.98
N ARG A 199 -1.91 8.82 -23.97
CA ARG A 199 -3.30 8.94 -24.46
C ARG A 199 -3.56 7.87 -25.52
N LYS A 200 -3.49 6.62 -25.11
CA LYS A 200 -3.66 5.45 -25.99
C LYS A 200 -4.39 4.36 -25.25
N ASN A 201 -5.06 3.51 -26.03
CA ASN A 201 -5.60 2.26 -25.51
C ASN A 201 -4.49 1.20 -25.35
N LEU A 202 -4.67 0.30 -24.39
CA LEU A 202 -3.79 -0.84 -24.22
C LEU A 202 -4.05 -1.87 -25.33
N THR A 203 -3.08 -2.06 -26.22
CA THR A 203 -3.10 -3.04 -27.31
C THR A 203 -2.02 -4.10 -27.09
N GLU A 204 -2.06 -5.21 -27.83
CA GLU A 204 -1.03 -6.27 -27.78
C GLU A 204 0.39 -5.71 -28.04
N ASP A 205 0.51 -4.70 -28.90
CA ASP A 205 1.79 -4.10 -29.28
C ASP A 205 2.18 -2.90 -28.40
N PHE A 206 1.36 -2.52 -27.40
CA PHE A 206 1.56 -1.31 -26.60
C PHE A 206 2.97 -1.25 -26.00
N PHE A 207 3.40 -2.29 -25.33
CA PHE A 207 4.71 -2.34 -24.66
C PHE A 207 5.90 -2.45 -25.61
N ILE A 208 5.67 -2.74 -26.88
CA ILE A 208 6.71 -2.71 -27.93
C ILE A 208 6.86 -1.29 -28.49
N GLN A 209 5.76 -0.55 -28.59
CA GLN A 209 5.71 0.78 -29.21
C GLN A 209 6.08 1.91 -28.24
N GLU A 210 5.88 1.70 -26.92
CA GLU A 210 6.09 2.75 -25.93
C GLU A 210 7.43 2.61 -25.22
N THR A 211 8.14 3.74 -25.11
CA THR A 211 9.35 3.84 -24.28
C THR A 211 8.92 4.20 -22.85
N LEU A 212 9.02 3.26 -21.94
CA LEU A 212 8.61 3.42 -20.56
C LEU A 212 9.83 3.64 -19.64
N PRO A 213 9.70 4.46 -18.58
CA PRO A 213 10.71 4.49 -17.52
C PRO A 213 10.78 3.15 -16.79
N GLY A 214 11.80 2.91 -16.01
CA GLY A 214 11.84 1.74 -15.12
C GLY A 214 10.63 1.73 -14.18
N LEU A 215 9.75 0.73 -14.31
CA LEU A 215 8.52 0.62 -13.55
C LEU A 215 8.73 -0.16 -12.26
N SER A 216 8.17 0.32 -11.17
CA SER A 216 8.16 -0.34 -9.85
C SER A 216 6.89 -1.16 -9.63
N LEU A 217 5.80 -0.79 -10.30
CA LEU A 217 4.50 -1.44 -10.19
C LEU A 217 3.66 -1.12 -11.40
N ILE A 218 2.89 -2.09 -11.90
CA ILE A 218 1.83 -1.87 -12.90
C ILE A 218 0.49 -2.24 -12.27
N VAL A 219 -0.51 -1.35 -12.38
CA VAL A 219 -1.88 -1.61 -11.96
C VAL A 219 -2.79 -1.56 -13.18
N ASN A 220 -3.41 -2.68 -13.53
CA ASN A 220 -4.36 -2.77 -14.62
C ASN A 220 -5.80 -2.57 -14.12
N CYS A 221 -6.41 -1.48 -14.57
CA CYS A 221 -7.81 -1.14 -14.34
C CYS A 221 -8.60 -1.00 -15.65
N ALA A 222 -7.98 -1.33 -16.80
CA ALA A 222 -8.64 -1.27 -18.10
C ALA A 222 -9.52 -2.49 -18.32
N ASP A 223 -10.71 -2.27 -18.87
CA ASP A 223 -11.73 -3.28 -19.15
C ASP A 223 -12.12 -3.40 -20.64
N GLU A 224 -11.46 -2.65 -21.52
CA GLU A 224 -11.66 -2.72 -22.96
C GLU A 224 -10.42 -3.29 -23.67
N PRO A 225 -10.59 -4.30 -24.55
CA PRO A 225 -11.83 -4.97 -24.97
C PRO A 225 -12.43 -5.90 -23.91
N SER A 226 -11.66 -6.35 -22.93
CA SER A 226 -12.11 -7.05 -21.74
C SER A 226 -11.01 -7.06 -20.67
N VAL A 227 -11.39 -7.20 -19.40
CA VAL A 227 -10.45 -7.35 -18.28
C VAL A 227 -9.47 -8.51 -18.50
N ASP A 228 -9.93 -9.62 -19.07
CA ASP A 228 -9.08 -10.80 -19.34
C ASP A 228 -7.98 -10.50 -20.37
N VAL A 229 -8.31 -9.75 -21.43
CA VAL A 229 -7.35 -9.37 -22.48
C VAL A 229 -6.32 -8.40 -21.92
N THR A 230 -6.76 -7.32 -21.31
CA THR A 230 -5.86 -6.29 -20.77
C THR A 230 -4.96 -6.83 -19.66
N SER A 231 -5.52 -7.68 -18.78
CA SER A 231 -4.74 -8.34 -17.73
C SER A 231 -3.66 -9.27 -18.29
N ARG A 232 -3.95 -9.98 -19.38
CA ARG A 232 -2.98 -10.86 -20.04
C ARG A 232 -1.85 -10.07 -20.71
N ILE A 233 -2.16 -8.95 -21.35
CA ILE A 233 -1.16 -8.06 -21.96
C ILE A 233 -0.21 -7.54 -20.87
N VAL A 234 -0.77 -7.00 -19.79
CA VAL A 234 0.02 -6.47 -18.65
C VAL A 234 0.84 -7.58 -18.01
N ALA A 235 0.22 -8.72 -17.67
CA ALA A 235 0.92 -9.80 -16.97
C ALA A 235 2.08 -10.38 -17.80
N ARG A 236 1.92 -10.51 -19.11
CA ARG A 236 3.00 -10.99 -20.01
C ARG A 236 4.22 -10.06 -19.92
N TYR A 237 4.01 -8.76 -20.07
CA TYR A 237 5.08 -7.77 -19.99
C TYR A 237 5.71 -7.73 -18.60
N ALA A 238 4.87 -7.65 -17.56
CA ALA A 238 5.33 -7.53 -16.18
C ALA A 238 6.13 -8.76 -15.70
N MET A 239 5.68 -9.97 -16.05
CA MET A 239 6.42 -11.21 -15.74
C MET A 239 7.76 -11.28 -16.47
N GLN A 240 7.82 -10.84 -17.75
CA GLN A 240 9.06 -10.82 -18.52
C GLN A 240 10.09 -9.83 -17.95
N HIS A 241 9.64 -8.74 -17.35
CA HIS A 241 10.49 -7.70 -16.80
C HIS A 241 10.59 -7.73 -15.26
N GLU A 242 10.09 -8.79 -14.63
CA GLU A 242 10.10 -8.99 -13.18
C GLU A 242 9.44 -7.83 -12.40
N ILE A 243 8.40 -7.23 -12.98
CA ILE A 243 7.69 -6.08 -12.39
C ILE A 243 6.49 -6.60 -11.59
N PRO A 244 6.37 -6.27 -10.29
CA PRO A 244 5.14 -6.48 -9.53
C PRO A 244 3.95 -5.84 -10.23
N HIS A 245 2.80 -6.53 -10.22
CA HIS A 245 1.62 -6.00 -10.91
C HIS A 245 0.32 -6.46 -10.26
N ILE A 246 -0.70 -5.63 -10.40
CA ILE A 246 -2.06 -5.92 -9.95
C ILE A 246 -2.93 -5.97 -11.20
N VAL A 247 -3.57 -7.11 -11.44
CA VAL A 247 -4.37 -7.38 -12.65
C VAL A 247 -5.73 -7.94 -12.31
N GLY A 248 -6.68 -7.69 -13.22
CA GLY A 248 -8.06 -8.08 -13.03
C GLY A 248 -8.72 -7.20 -11.97
N GLY A 249 -9.92 -7.41 -11.70
CA GLY A 249 -10.64 -6.60 -10.73
C GLY A 249 -11.82 -5.95 -11.39
N GLY A 250 -12.81 -6.78 -11.67
CA GLY A 250 -14.17 -6.33 -11.66
C GLY A 250 -14.59 -6.15 -10.21
N TYR A 251 -15.43 -5.21 -9.94
CA TYR A 251 -16.11 -5.09 -8.66
C TYR A 251 -17.61 -5.23 -8.89
N ASN A 252 -18.24 -5.98 -8.03
CA ASN A 252 -19.69 -6.12 -7.98
C ASN A 252 -20.17 -5.93 -6.53
N LEU A 253 -21.48 -6.01 -6.29
CA LEU A 253 -22.05 -5.84 -4.96
C LEU A 253 -21.50 -6.84 -3.92
N HIS A 254 -20.89 -7.94 -4.36
CA HIS A 254 -20.31 -8.97 -3.50
C HIS A 254 -18.79 -8.81 -3.34
N LEU A 255 -18.16 -7.86 -4.00
CA LEU A 255 -16.72 -7.62 -3.99
C LEU A 255 -15.87 -8.86 -4.32
N THR A 256 -16.39 -9.75 -5.16
CA THR A 256 -15.81 -11.08 -5.41
C THR A 256 -14.59 -11.06 -6.32
N LEU A 257 -14.32 -9.94 -7.00
CA LEU A 257 -13.18 -9.81 -7.93
C LEU A 257 -12.51 -8.44 -7.73
N ILE A 258 -11.64 -8.36 -6.73
CA ILE A 258 -10.98 -7.09 -6.38
C ILE A 258 -9.71 -6.86 -7.19
N GLY A 259 -9.17 -7.90 -7.79
CA GLY A 259 -7.89 -7.92 -8.47
C GLY A 259 -6.93 -8.88 -7.79
N GLN A 260 -5.88 -9.25 -8.51
CA GLN A 260 -4.84 -10.13 -8.00
C GLN A 260 -3.51 -9.39 -7.99
N SER A 261 -2.87 -9.36 -6.82
CA SER A 261 -1.51 -8.87 -6.66
C SER A 261 -0.52 -9.98 -7.01
N ILE A 262 0.33 -9.74 -8.00
CA ILE A 262 1.30 -10.70 -8.51
C ILE A 262 2.70 -10.14 -8.29
N ILE A 263 3.49 -10.89 -7.54
CA ILE A 263 4.93 -10.68 -7.43
C ILE A 263 5.59 -11.77 -8.29
N PRO A 264 6.32 -11.40 -9.35
CA PRO A 264 6.94 -12.38 -10.24
C PRO A 264 7.79 -13.38 -9.46
N PHE A 265 7.57 -14.67 -9.72
CA PHE A 265 8.24 -15.83 -9.10
C PHE A 265 7.99 -16.06 -7.59
N GLU A 266 7.25 -15.16 -6.91
CA GLU A 266 6.90 -15.31 -5.49
C GLU A 266 5.45 -15.74 -5.29
N THR A 267 4.51 -15.23 -6.10
CA THR A 267 3.08 -15.54 -5.98
C THR A 267 2.55 -16.29 -7.21
N ALA A 268 1.31 -16.76 -7.12
CA ALA A 268 0.63 -17.34 -8.28
C ALA A 268 0.50 -16.30 -9.41
N CYS A 269 0.87 -16.64 -10.63
CA CYS A 269 0.72 -15.79 -11.78
C CYS A 269 -0.74 -15.77 -12.30
N LEU A 270 -1.04 -14.87 -13.24
CA LEU A 270 -2.38 -14.75 -13.85
C LEU A 270 -2.88 -16.07 -14.46
N GLU A 271 -2.02 -16.84 -15.11
CA GLU A 271 -2.41 -18.11 -15.74
C GLU A 271 -2.73 -19.19 -14.69
N CYS A 272 -2.01 -19.23 -13.57
CA CYS A 272 -2.33 -20.10 -12.43
C CYS A 272 -3.73 -19.78 -11.89
N PHE A 273 -4.01 -18.49 -11.67
CA PHE A 273 -5.30 -18.02 -11.20
C PHE A 273 -6.44 -18.35 -12.19
N ASN A 274 -6.24 -18.05 -13.49
CA ASN A 274 -7.21 -18.36 -14.52
C ASN A 274 -7.49 -19.88 -14.64
N SER A 275 -6.48 -20.70 -14.45
CA SER A 275 -6.64 -22.17 -14.46
C SER A 275 -7.50 -22.65 -13.29
N ALA A 276 -7.30 -22.10 -12.10
CA ALA A 276 -8.12 -22.38 -10.93
C ALA A 276 -9.58 -21.93 -11.15
N LEU A 277 -9.81 -20.73 -11.68
CA LEU A 277 -11.14 -20.21 -11.98
C LEU A 277 -11.85 -21.02 -13.09
N LYS A 278 -11.13 -21.47 -14.13
CA LYS A 278 -11.71 -22.33 -15.16
C LYS A 278 -12.25 -23.64 -14.59
N ASN A 279 -11.54 -24.24 -13.66
CA ASN A 279 -11.98 -25.48 -13.02
C ASN A 279 -13.26 -25.27 -12.21
N LEU A 280 -13.36 -24.16 -11.48
CA LEU A 280 -14.58 -23.79 -10.75
C LEU A 280 -15.75 -23.49 -11.70
N ASN A 281 -15.51 -22.66 -12.73
CA ASN A 281 -16.54 -22.26 -13.69
C ASN A 281 -17.03 -23.43 -14.56
N ASN A 282 -16.16 -24.36 -14.95
CA ASN A 282 -16.54 -25.51 -15.77
C ASN A 282 -17.43 -26.53 -15.01
N ALA A 283 -17.30 -26.58 -13.68
CA ALA A 283 -18.19 -27.41 -12.87
C ALA A 283 -19.63 -26.87 -12.85
N GLU A 284 -19.79 -25.56 -12.97
CA GLU A 284 -21.10 -24.88 -12.90
C GLU A 284 -21.77 -24.66 -14.26
N LEU A 285 -21.02 -24.71 -15.37
CA LEU A 285 -21.49 -24.26 -16.68
C LEU A 285 -21.82 -25.40 -17.68
N LYS A 286 -21.87 -26.66 -17.26
CA LYS A 286 -22.32 -27.77 -18.13
C LYS A 286 -23.73 -27.52 -18.63
N GLY A 287 -23.88 -27.25 -19.92
CA GLY A 287 -25.18 -27.05 -20.59
C GLY A 287 -25.69 -25.61 -20.63
N VAL A 288 -24.93 -24.62 -20.14
CA VAL A 288 -25.34 -23.22 -20.17
C VAL A 288 -24.87 -22.53 -21.46
N ARG A 289 -25.82 -21.94 -22.20
CA ARG A 289 -25.52 -21.04 -23.34
C ARG A 289 -25.40 -19.61 -22.81
N ARG A 290 -24.26 -18.98 -23.08
CA ARG A 290 -24.08 -17.53 -22.78
C ARG A 290 -24.87 -16.70 -23.80
N LEU A 291 -25.77 -15.85 -23.31
CA LEU A 291 -26.42 -14.84 -24.11
C LEU A 291 -25.51 -13.61 -24.22
N HIS A 292 -24.98 -13.35 -25.42
CA HIS A 292 -24.25 -12.12 -25.69
C HIS A 292 -25.25 -10.97 -25.89
N ARG A 293 -25.07 -9.86 -25.15
CA ARG A 293 -25.83 -8.63 -25.33
C ARG A 293 -24.85 -7.50 -25.62
N GLU A 294 -24.97 -6.92 -26.80
CA GLU A 294 -24.21 -5.73 -27.18
C GLU A 294 -24.50 -4.58 -26.21
N ASN A 295 -23.49 -3.75 -25.95
CA ASN A 295 -23.60 -2.54 -25.10
C ASN A 295 -24.05 -2.81 -23.65
N ARG A 296 -23.90 -4.02 -23.14
CA ARG A 296 -24.21 -4.32 -21.74
C ARG A 296 -23.25 -3.58 -20.82
N LYS A 297 -23.74 -2.61 -20.03
CA LYS A 297 -22.99 -1.95 -18.95
C LYS A 297 -23.53 -2.40 -17.60
N LEU A 298 -22.62 -2.79 -16.71
CA LEU A 298 -22.98 -3.10 -15.32
C LEU A 298 -23.21 -1.80 -14.54
N GLY A 299 -24.11 -1.86 -13.57
CA GLY A 299 -24.28 -0.77 -12.62
C GLY A 299 -23.03 -0.59 -11.75
N SER A 300 -22.73 0.65 -11.42
CA SER A 300 -21.61 1.03 -10.57
C SER A 300 -21.94 2.27 -9.75
N PHE A 301 -21.32 2.44 -8.60
CA PHE A 301 -21.41 3.63 -7.78
C PHE A 301 -20.14 3.86 -6.95
N SER A 302 -19.91 5.10 -6.54
CA SER A 302 -18.64 5.53 -5.95
C SER A 302 -18.15 4.70 -4.75
N PRO A 303 -18.96 4.37 -3.73
CA PRO A 303 -18.49 3.57 -2.61
C PRO A 303 -17.95 2.19 -3.00
N LEU A 304 -18.56 1.53 -4.00
CA LEU A 304 -18.14 0.22 -4.46
C LEU A 304 -16.76 0.29 -5.16
N SER A 305 -16.58 1.25 -6.06
CA SER A 305 -15.28 1.50 -6.68
C SER A 305 -14.25 1.96 -5.65
N GLY A 306 -14.66 2.74 -4.66
CA GLY A 306 -13.80 3.18 -3.56
C GLY A 306 -13.25 2.02 -2.74
N MET A 307 -14.08 1.03 -2.38
CA MET A 307 -13.65 -0.16 -1.66
C MET A 307 -12.64 -0.99 -2.48
N ALA A 308 -12.95 -1.24 -3.74
CA ALA A 308 -12.04 -1.97 -4.63
C ALA A 308 -10.68 -1.25 -4.77
N SER A 309 -10.73 0.07 -4.97
CA SER A 309 -9.52 0.89 -5.10
C SER A 309 -8.71 0.93 -3.80
N ALA A 310 -9.37 1.00 -2.64
CA ALA A 310 -8.70 1.00 -1.35
C ALA A 310 -7.94 -0.30 -1.10
N LEU A 311 -8.55 -1.46 -1.38
CA LEU A 311 -7.91 -2.76 -1.21
C LEU A 311 -6.72 -2.94 -2.17
N ALA A 312 -6.87 -2.60 -3.45
CA ALA A 312 -5.77 -2.64 -4.40
C ALA A 312 -4.64 -1.65 -4.01
N SER A 313 -4.98 -0.47 -3.49
CA SER A 313 -3.98 0.49 -3.04
C SER A 313 -3.25 0.05 -1.78
N LEU A 314 -3.87 -0.70 -0.87
CA LEU A 314 -3.19 -1.29 0.28
C LEU A 314 -2.12 -2.27 -0.17
N ASP A 315 -2.41 -3.15 -1.11
CA ASP A 315 -1.41 -4.07 -1.64
C ASP A 315 -0.33 -3.34 -2.45
N ALA A 316 -0.73 -2.40 -3.32
CA ALA A 316 0.22 -1.55 -4.04
C ALA A 316 1.20 -0.84 -3.09
N PHE A 317 0.70 -0.26 -2.00
CA PHE A 317 1.51 0.39 -0.98
C PHE A 317 2.50 -0.58 -0.33
N LYS A 318 2.03 -1.78 0.09
CA LYS A 318 2.89 -2.82 0.70
C LYS A 318 4.00 -3.27 -0.26
N ILE A 319 3.68 -3.49 -1.53
CA ILE A 319 4.65 -3.83 -2.58
C ILE A 319 5.72 -2.73 -2.68
N LEU A 320 5.30 -1.48 -2.80
CA LEU A 320 6.21 -0.34 -3.00
C LEU A 320 7.14 -0.10 -1.80
N ILE A 321 6.70 -0.37 -0.58
CA ILE A 321 7.56 -0.29 0.61
C ILE A 321 8.40 -1.55 0.86
N GLY A 322 8.20 -2.63 0.06
CA GLY A 322 8.93 -3.88 0.17
C GLY A 322 8.41 -4.81 1.27
N ARG A 323 7.09 -4.78 1.55
CA ARG A 323 6.42 -5.65 2.53
C ARG A 323 5.47 -6.63 1.84
N ASN A 324 6.01 -7.40 0.88
CA ASN A 324 5.26 -8.44 0.16
C ASN A 324 4.72 -9.54 1.09
N ASP A 325 5.36 -9.74 2.23
CA ASP A 325 4.94 -10.67 3.29
C ASP A 325 3.57 -10.33 3.92
N LEU A 326 3.06 -9.13 3.67
CA LEU A 326 1.79 -8.62 4.20
C LEU A 326 0.67 -8.52 3.16
N LEU A 327 0.87 -9.02 1.93
CA LEU A 327 -0.16 -9.02 0.89
C LEU A 327 -1.38 -9.84 1.30
N GLN A 328 -2.56 -9.41 0.83
CA GLN A 328 -3.85 -10.02 1.16
C GLN A 328 -4.32 -10.96 0.05
#